data_eb406eee8d22b70e43de2a1ce26fdc98
#
_entry.id   eb406eee8d22b70e43de2a1ce26fdc98
#
_cell.length_a   1.000
_cell.length_b   1.000
_cell.length_c   1.000
_cell.angle_alpha   90.00
_cell.angle_beta   90.00
_cell.angle_gamma   90.00
#
_symmetry.space_group_name_H-M   'P 1'
#
loop_
_entity.id
_entity.type
_entity.pdbx_description
1 polymer ?
#
loop_
_entity_poly.entity_id
_entity_poly.type
_entity_poly.pdbx_seq_one_letter_code
_entity_poly.pdbx_strand_id
1 'polypeptide(L)'
;YESVRKFCEASLKRLGRDRIDLYQVHCPPTDIIRRGEVFGVLGRLREEGLIREYGVSVESVEEGLIALQYPNVKALQVIFNVFRQKPAEELFPKAHAQGVGILARVPLASGLLTGKFTEQTTFEPDDHRNFNRNGEAFNVGETFAGLPFETGVRLSRELAWIGEGRGSMAAAAIRWILDNPHVSCVIPGFKTVSQVEANLAAADVAPFSEAEQARLREFYALKVRDHIRGPY
;
A
#
# COMPACT_ATOMS: atom_id res chain seq x y z
N TYR A 1 12.12 16.13 17.72
CA TYR A 1 10.79 16.30 18.32
C TYR A 1 10.10 17.56 17.80
N GLU A 2 10.69 18.75 17.98
CA GLU A 2 10.07 20.04 17.63
C GLU A 2 9.54 20.12 16.19
N SER A 3 10.30 19.63 15.23
CA SER A 3 9.88 19.61 13.82
C SER A 3 8.66 18.72 13.59
N VAL A 4 8.65 17.52 14.18
CA VAL A 4 7.52 16.58 14.05
C VAL A 4 6.27 17.12 14.73
N ARG A 5 6.42 17.74 15.91
CA ARG A 5 5.34 18.43 16.61
C ARG A 5 4.73 19.53 15.75
N LYS A 6 5.56 20.41 15.18
CA LYS A 6 5.11 21.49 14.30
C LYS A 6 4.33 20.96 13.07
N PHE A 7 4.77 19.86 12.48
CA PHE A 7 4.03 19.23 11.37
C PHE A 7 2.71 18.63 11.84
N CYS A 8 2.65 18.04 13.03
CA CYS A 8 1.43 17.52 13.61
C CYS A 8 0.42 18.66 13.86
N GLU A 9 0.84 19.75 14.50
CA GLU A 9 0.00 20.92 14.75
C GLU A 9 -0.52 21.57 13.46
N ALA A 10 0.33 21.65 12.42
CA ALA A 10 -0.08 22.13 11.12
C ALA A 10 -1.12 21.20 10.45
N SER A 11 -1.01 19.88 10.66
CA SER A 11 -1.99 18.90 10.19
C SER A 11 -3.31 19.03 10.94
N LEU A 12 -3.29 19.17 12.26
CA LEU A 12 -4.47 19.41 13.10
C LEU A 12 -5.23 20.66 12.63
N LYS A 13 -4.49 21.75 12.38
CA LYS A 13 -5.08 22.99 11.86
C LYS A 13 -5.76 22.80 10.50
N ARG A 14 -5.12 22.10 9.57
CA ARG A 14 -5.70 21.81 8.24
C ARG A 14 -6.94 20.90 8.30
N LEU A 15 -6.93 19.95 9.24
CA LEU A 15 -8.04 19.02 9.45
C LEU A 15 -9.19 19.61 10.25
N GLY A 16 -8.98 20.76 10.94
CA GLY A 16 -9.96 21.33 11.86
C GLY A 16 -10.27 20.39 13.04
N ARG A 17 -9.25 19.73 13.56
CA ARG A 17 -9.36 18.74 14.63
C ARG A 17 -8.41 19.08 15.78
N ASP A 18 -8.79 18.66 16.98
CA ASP A 18 -7.95 18.81 18.17
C ASP A 18 -7.01 17.62 18.35
N ARG A 19 -7.31 16.47 17.69
CA ARG A 19 -6.53 15.25 17.76
C ARG A 19 -6.61 14.47 16.45
N ILE A 20 -5.48 13.85 16.04
CA ILE A 20 -5.42 12.92 14.90
C ILE A 20 -5.58 11.50 15.42
N ASP A 21 -6.50 10.71 14.85
CA ASP A 21 -6.74 9.32 15.28
C ASP A 21 -5.56 8.40 14.97
N LEU A 22 -4.99 8.50 13.77
CA LEU A 22 -3.80 7.75 13.36
C LEU A 22 -2.81 8.69 12.66
N TYR A 23 -1.63 8.86 13.24
CA TYR A 23 -0.55 9.65 12.67
C TYR A 23 0.59 8.73 12.24
N GLN A 24 1.04 8.82 10.98
CA GLN A 24 2.03 7.90 10.44
C GLN A 24 3.28 8.63 9.94
N VAL A 25 4.45 8.04 10.22
CA VAL A 25 5.69 8.43 9.56
C VAL A 25 5.73 7.78 8.18
N HIS A 26 6.02 8.57 7.15
CA HIS A 26 5.99 8.11 5.77
C HIS A 26 7.36 7.62 5.30
N CYS A 27 7.51 6.31 5.09
CA CYS A 27 8.69 5.66 4.53
C CYS A 27 10.04 6.19 5.06
N PRO A 28 10.27 6.19 6.39
CA PRO A 28 11.55 6.63 6.92
C PRO A 28 12.63 5.62 6.53
N PRO A 29 13.89 6.03 6.38
CA PRO A 29 15.01 5.12 6.14
C PRO A 29 15.05 3.98 7.16
N THR A 30 15.44 2.79 6.73
CA THR A 30 15.46 1.57 7.57
C THR A 30 16.24 1.74 8.88
N ASP A 31 17.34 2.50 8.86
CA ASP A 31 18.14 2.79 10.05
C ASP A 31 17.39 3.67 11.06
N ILE A 32 16.49 4.56 10.62
CA ILE A 32 15.62 5.37 11.48
C ILE A 32 14.58 4.45 12.15
N ILE A 33 13.97 3.52 11.41
CA ILE A 33 13.05 2.54 11.97
C ILE A 33 13.78 1.70 13.03
N ARG A 34 14.97 1.20 12.69
CA ARG A 34 15.77 0.35 13.58
C ARG A 34 16.20 1.04 14.87
N ARG A 35 16.53 2.33 14.84
CA ARG A 35 16.86 3.10 16.04
C ARG A 35 15.63 3.41 16.92
N GLY A 36 14.45 3.47 16.35
CA GLY A 36 13.20 3.68 17.08
C GLY A 36 12.98 5.08 17.64
N GLU A 37 13.91 6.01 17.46
CA GLU A 37 13.81 7.39 17.98
C GLU A 37 12.52 8.08 17.51
N VAL A 38 12.12 7.84 16.27
CA VAL A 38 10.90 8.39 15.69
C VAL A 38 9.64 7.91 16.43
N PHE A 39 9.62 6.68 16.89
CA PHE A 39 8.49 6.13 17.66
C PHE A 39 8.43 6.73 19.07
N GLY A 40 9.59 7.05 19.67
CA GLY A 40 9.65 7.81 20.92
C GLY A 40 9.07 9.22 20.77
N VAL A 41 9.37 9.89 19.65
CA VAL A 41 8.79 11.21 19.32
C VAL A 41 7.27 11.13 19.17
N LEU A 42 6.76 10.12 18.45
CA LEU A 42 5.32 9.91 18.27
C LEU A 42 4.63 9.53 19.60
N GLY A 43 5.31 8.77 20.46
CA GLY A 43 4.86 8.44 21.80
C GLY A 43 4.59 9.70 22.64
N ARG A 44 5.50 10.68 22.61
CA ARG A 44 5.31 11.98 23.28
C ARG A 44 4.11 12.75 22.73
N LEU A 45 3.91 12.80 21.41
CA LEU A 45 2.71 13.45 20.82
C LEU A 45 1.42 12.79 21.27
N ARG A 46 1.43 11.46 21.47
CA ARG A 46 0.31 10.71 22.01
C ARG A 46 0.05 11.05 23.48
N GLU A 47 1.09 11.11 24.32
CA GLU A 47 0.99 11.49 25.72
C GLU A 47 0.46 12.92 25.88
N GLU A 48 0.81 13.83 24.99
CA GLU A 48 0.29 15.20 24.92
C GLU A 48 -1.14 15.29 24.38
N GLY A 49 -1.72 14.19 23.90
CA GLY A 49 -3.09 14.13 23.39
C GLY A 49 -3.28 14.66 21.96
N LEU A 50 -2.21 15.04 21.26
CA LEU A 50 -2.27 15.54 19.88
C LEU A 50 -2.60 14.45 18.88
N ILE A 51 -2.21 13.21 19.15
CA ILE A 51 -2.55 12.03 18.36
C ILE A 51 -3.11 10.94 19.28
N ARG A 52 -3.95 10.05 18.73
CA ARG A 52 -4.49 8.90 19.45
C ARG A 52 -3.56 7.69 19.34
N GLU A 53 -3.25 7.31 18.11
CA GLU A 53 -2.36 6.20 17.79
C GLU A 53 -1.37 6.62 16.70
N TYR A 54 -0.31 5.83 16.55
CA TYR A 54 0.65 6.07 15.47
C TYR A 54 1.06 4.78 14.76
N GLY A 55 1.57 4.97 13.56
CA GLY A 55 2.06 3.91 12.68
C GLY A 55 3.21 4.38 11.82
N VAL A 56 3.58 3.53 10.88
CA VAL A 56 4.64 3.82 9.93
C VAL A 56 4.31 3.21 8.58
N SER A 57 4.60 3.92 7.49
CA SER A 57 4.63 3.29 6.17
C SER A 57 6.02 2.74 5.89
N VAL A 58 6.05 1.55 5.31
CA VAL A 58 7.27 0.78 5.06
C VAL A 58 7.35 0.38 3.59
N GLU A 59 8.55 0.17 3.10
CA GLU A 59 8.81 -0.20 1.72
C GLU A 59 9.10 -1.70 1.56
N SER A 60 9.51 -2.36 2.65
CA SER A 60 9.84 -3.78 2.64
C SER A 60 9.20 -4.55 3.80
N VAL A 61 9.14 -5.86 3.66
CA VAL A 61 8.73 -6.78 4.73
C VAL A 61 9.67 -6.68 5.93
N GLU A 62 10.98 -6.56 5.68
CA GLU A 62 11.99 -6.41 6.75
C GLU A 62 11.71 -5.16 7.60
N GLU A 63 11.47 -4.01 6.98
CA GLU A 63 11.14 -2.78 7.70
C GLU A 63 9.88 -2.92 8.55
N GLY A 64 8.86 -3.59 8.01
CA GLY A 64 7.64 -3.89 8.76
C GLY A 64 7.92 -4.77 9.97
N LEU A 65 8.74 -5.80 9.83
CA LEU A 65 9.12 -6.69 10.94
C LEU A 65 9.95 -5.97 12.00
N ILE A 66 10.82 -5.03 11.61
CA ILE A 66 11.55 -4.18 12.55
C ILE A 66 10.57 -3.28 13.31
N ALA A 67 9.62 -2.65 12.60
CA ALA A 67 8.63 -1.76 13.22
C ALA A 67 7.74 -2.49 14.24
N LEU A 68 7.43 -3.76 14.01
CA LEU A 68 6.66 -4.60 14.95
C LEU A 68 7.39 -4.88 16.28
N GLN A 69 8.68 -4.60 16.39
CA GLN A 69 9.40 -4.70 17.65
C GLN A 69 9.03 -3.57 18.64
N TYR A 70 8.37 -2.53 18.15
CA TYR A 70 7.93 -1.39 18.94
C TYR A 70 6.45 -1.53 19.34
N PRO A 71 6.12 -1.83 20.61
CA PRO A 71 4.80 -2.29 21.05
C PRO A 71 3.68 -1.25 20.87
N ASN A 72 4.05 0.01 20.68
CA ASN A 72 3.10 1.11 20.52
C ASN A 72 2.84 1.47 19.05
N VAL A 73 3.49 0.83 18.09
CA VAL A 73 3.13 0.92 16.67
C VAL A 73 1.81 0.18 16.48
N LYS A 74 0.77 0.87 15.98
CA LYS A 74 -0.58 0.33 15.84
C LYS A 74 -1.03 0.14 14.40
N ALA A 75 -0.28 0.66 13.45
CA ALA A 75 -0.56 0.45 12.03
C ALA A 75 0.73 0.39 11.21
N LEU A 76 0.72 -0.48 10.20
CA LEU A 76 1.70 -0.51 9.13
C LEU A 76 1.00 -0.17 7.82
N GLN A 77 1.58 0.74 7.05
CA GLN A 77 1.14 1.02 5.69
C GLN A 77 2.18 0.43 4.73
N VAL A 78 1.76 -0.44 3.84
CA VAL A 78 2.67 -1.20 2.97
C VAL A 78 2.06 -1.39 1.58
N ILE A 79 2.90 -1.47 0.55
CA ILE A 79 2.43 -1.80 -0.81
C ILE A 79 1.96 -3.25 -0.82
N PHE A 80 0.68 -3.44 -1.13
CA PHE A 80 0.10 -4.77 -1.26
C PHE A 80 -0.95 -4.79 -2.38
N ASN A 81 -0.74 -5.63 -3.36
CA ASN A 81 -1.65 -5.83 -4.49
C ASN A 81 -1.35 -7.17 -5.18
N VAL A 82 -2.12 -7.51 -6.20
CA VAL A 82 -1.99 -8.79 -6.94
C VAL A 82 -0.58 -9.04 -7.47
N PHE A 83 0.17 -7.97 -7.78
CA PHE A 83 1.57 -8.07 -8.23
C PHE A 83 2.60 -8.03 -7.09
N ARG A 84 2.19 -7.76 -5.84
CA ARG A 84 3.12 -7.61 -4.71
C ARG A 84 2.54 -8.28 -3.47
N GLN A 85 2.69 -9.61 -3.39
CA GLN A 85 2.01 -10.46 -2.41
C GLN A 85 2.87 -10.84 -1.20
N LYS A 86 4.19 -10.70 -1.26
CA LYS A 86 5.14 -11.12 -0.20
C LYS A 86 4.77 -10.64 1.21
N PRO A 87 4.21 -9.42 1.45
CA PRO A 87 3.82 -9.02 2.80
C PRO A 87 2.83 -9.95 3.48
N ALA A 88 1.98 -10.65 2.71
CA ALA A 88 1.01 -11.59 3.26
C ALA A 88 1.62 -12.91 3.74
N GLU A 89 2.86 -13.24 3.33
CA GLU A 89 3.52 -14.50 3.69
C GLU A 89 3.96 -14.51 5.17
N GLU A 90 4.49 -13.39 5.67
CA GLU A 90 5.07 -13.32 7.01
C GLU A 90 4.61 -12.08 7.81
N LEU A 91 4.66 -10.90 7.19
CA LEU A 91 4.42 -9.63 7.88
C LEU A 91 2.98 -9.54 8.40
N PHE A 92 1.99 -9.85 7.57
CA PHE A 92 0.59 -9.69 7.94
C PHE A 92 0.15 -10.60 9.09
N PRO A 93 0.47 -11.92 9.09
CA PRO A 93 0.16 -12.77 10.24
C PRO A 93 0.80 -12.27 11.56
N LYS A 94 2.05 -11.79 11.50
CA LYS A 94 2.74 -11.26 12.68
C LYS A 94 2.15 -9.94 13.17
N ALA A 95 1.79 -9.04 12.26
CA ALA A 95 1.10 -7.79 12.59
C ALA A 95 -0.25 -8.07 13.26
N HIS A 96 -1.03 -8.97 12.67
CA HIS A 96 -2.34 -9.37 13.21
C HIS A 96 -2.22 -9.96 14.63
N ALA A 97 -1.25 -10.85 14.86
CA ALA A 97 -1.02 -11.46 16.18
C ALA A 97 -0.69 -10.42 17.26
N GLN A 98 -0.16 -9.25 16.87
CA GLN A 98 0.16 -8.14 17.78
C GLN A 98 -0.92 -7.05 17.82
N GLY A 99 -2.05 -7.23 17.13
CA GLY A 99 -3.11 -6.23 17.04
C GLY A 99 -2.70 -4.97 16.26
N VAL A 100 -1.78 -5.12 15.29
CA VAL A 100 -1.32 -4.04 14.41
C VAL A 100 -2.10 -4.09 13.10
N GLY A 101 -2.77 -2.98 12.76
CA GLY A 101 -3.57 -2.87 11.54
C GLY A 101 -2.71 -2.71 10.29
N ILE A 102 -3.16 -3.28 9.18
CA ILE A 102 -2.52 -3.17 7.87
C ILE A 102 -3.33 -2.24 6.97
N LEU A 103 -2.69 -1.18 6.46
CA LEU A 103 -3.20 -0.30 5.42
C LEU A 103 -2.49 -0.64 4.11
N ALA A 104 -3.24 -1.22 3.16
CA ALA A 104 -2.70 -1.57 1.85
C ALA A 104 -2.71 -0.36 0.92
N ARG A 105 -1.51 0.10 0.50
CA ARG A 105 -1.34 1.18 -0.47
C ARG A 105 -0.97 0.66 -1.86
N VAL A 106 -1.06 1.53 -2.87
CA VAL A 106 -0.79 1.20 -4.28
C VAL A 106 -1.61 0.00 -4.78
N PRO A 107 -2.91 -0.09 -4.44
CA PRO A 107 -3.71 -1.30 -4.69
C PRO A 107 -3.87 -1.64 -6.17
N LEU A 108 -3.77 -0.63 -7.05
CA LEU A 108 -3.92 -0.78 -8.50
C LEU A 108 -2.57 -0.77 -9.25
N ALA A 109 -1.44 -0.91 -8.54
CA ALA A 109 -0.09 -0.90 -9.14
C ALA A 109 0.10 0.27 -10.11
N SER A 110 -0.17 1.51 -9.64
CA SER A 110 -0.13 2.76 -10.42
C SER A 110 -1.01 2.74 -11.68
N GLY A 111 -2.05 1.91 -11.67
CA GLY A 111 -3.02 1.79 -12.76
C GLY A 111 -2.85 0.55 -13.65
N LEU A 112 -1.80 -0.24 -13.52
CA LEU A 112 -1.64 -1.51 -14.27
C LEU A 112 -2.85 -2.43 -14.08
N LEU A 113 -3.32 -2.57 -12.84
CA LEU A 113 -4.46 -3.43 -12.49
C LEU A 113 -5.83 -2.85 -12.86
N THR A 114 -5.86 -1.75 -13.61
CA THR A 114 -7.10 -1.30 -14.28
C THR A 114 -7.34 -2.05 -15.59
N GLY A 115 -6.31 -2.70 -16.16
CA GLY A 115 -6.36 -3.37 -17.46
C GLY A 115 -6.44 -2.42 -18.66
N LYS A 116 -6.28 -1.10 -18.45
CA LYS A 116 -6.47 -0.07 -19.50
C LYS A 116 -5.19 0.29 -20.25
N PHE A 117 -4.02 -0.05 -19.71
CA PHE A 117 -2.76 0.33 -20.32
C PHE A 117 -2.35 -0.59 -21.46
N THR A 118 -1.72 0.03 -22.45
CA THR A 118 -1.01 -0.65 -23.53
C THR A 118 0.48 -0.25 -23.47
N GLU A 119 1.32 -0.93 -24.24
CA GLU A 119 2.74 -0.60 -24.33
C GLU A 119 2.99 0.82 -24.90
N GLN A 120 2.00 1.37 -25.64
CA GLN A 120 2.02 2.73 -26.19
C GLN A 120 1.47 3.79 -25.23
N THR A 121 1.00 3.40 -24.04
CA THR A 121 0.48 4.37 -23.06
C THR A 121 1.60 5.28 -22.58
N THR A 122 1.37 6.58 -22.68
CA THR A 122 2.28 7.64 -22.21
C THR A 122 1.69 8.35 -21.01
N PHE A 123 2.51 9.03 -20.26
CA PHE A 123 2.16 9.81 -19.07
C PHE A 123 2.73 11.20 -19.20
N GLU A 124 2.08 12.19 -18.58
CA GLU A 124 2.56 13.57 -18.55
C GLU A 124 3.93 13.68 -17.87
N PRO A 125 4.74 14.68 -18.22
CA PRO A 125 6.09 14.82 -17.66
C PRO A 125 6.12 14.95 -16.13
N ASP A 126 5.10 15.54 -15.53
CA ASP A 126 4.93 15.73 -14.08
C ASP A 126 4.24 14.55 -13.37
N ASP A 127 3.87 13.52 -14.10
CA ASP A 127 3.32 12.28 -13.54
C ASP A 127 4.45 11.38 -13.03
N HIS A 128 4.33 10.86 -11.80
CA HIS A 128 5.33 9.96 -11.23
C HIS A 128 5.57 8.69 -12.07
N ARG A 129 4.57 8.25 -12.84
CA ARG A 129 4.69 7.11 -13.77
C ARG A 129 5.61 7.41 -14.96
N ASN A 130 5.93 8.70 -15.18
CA ASN A 130 6.94 9.15 -16.12
C ASN A 130 8.27 9.39 -15.39
N PHE A 131 8.34 10.38 -14.47
CA PHE A 131 9.61 10.81 -13.87
C PHE A 131 10.20 9.85 -12.83
N ASN A 132 9.42 8.91 -12.28
CA ASN A 132 9.89 7.86 -11.37
C ASN A 132 9.67 6.46 -11.92
N ARG A 133 9.65 6.30 -13.23
CA ARG A 133 9.34 5.02 -13.88
C ARG A 133 10.25 3.89 -13.43
N ASN A 134 11.52 4.19 -13.18
CA ASN A 134 12.54 3.23 -12.77
C ASN A 134 13.14 3.54 -11.38
N GLY A 135 12.51 4.43 -10.59
CA GLY A 135 12.98 4.80 -9.26
C GLY A 135 13.97 5.96 -9.28
N GLU A 136 13.86 6.87 -10.24
CA GLU A 136 14.77 8.00 -10.40
C GLU A 136 14.65 9.05 -9.29
N ALA A 137 13.48 9.16 -8.66
CA ALA A 137 13.19 10.16 -7.64
C ALA A 137 12.94 9.55 -6.24
N PHE A 138 12.31 8.37 -6.17
CA PHE A 138 12.01 7.65 -4.93
C PHE A 138 11.89 6.15 -5.21
N ASN A 139 11.59 5.32 -4.19
CA ASN A 139 11.55 3.87 -4.32
C ASN A 139 10.78 3.42 -5.56
N VAL A 140 11.42 2.59 -6.37
CA VAL A 140 10.83 2.04 -7.60
C VAL A 140 9.55 1.24 -7.36
N GLY A 141 9.37 0.68 -6.16
CA GLY A 141 8.16 -0.03 -5.76
C GLY A 141 6.89 0.82 -5.74
N GLU A 142 7.02 2.14 -5.58
CA GLU A 142 5.90 3.08 -5.63
C GLU A 142 5.32 3.23 -7.03
N THR A 143 6.11 2.94 -8.07
CA THR A 143 5.68 3.03 -9.45
C THR A 143 5.55 1.63 -10.03
N PHE A 144 4.35 1.30 -10.52
CA PHE A 144 4.01 0.00 -11.11
C PHE A 144 4.30 -1.22 -10.21
N ALA A 145 4.25 -1.02 -8.88
CA ALA A 145 4.62 -2.04 -7.87
C ALA A 145 6.06 -2.58 -8.03
N GLY A 146 6.96 -1.80 -8.66
CA GLY A 146 8.34 -2.20 -8.94
C GLY A 146 8.53 -2.93 -10.26
N LEU A 147 7.48 -3.22 -11.00
CA LEU A 147 7.57 -3.89 -12.30
C LEU A 147 8.08 -2.94 -13.39
N PRO A 148 8.88 -3.41 -14.36
CA PRO A 148 9.05 -2.70 -15.63
C PRO A 148 7.69 -2.52 -16.30
N PHE A 149 7.41 -1.34 -16.87
CA PHE A 149 6.08 -0.99 -17.38
C PHE A 149 5.54 -1.99 -18.40
N GLU A 150 6.33 -2.32 -19.41
CA GLU A 150 5.95 -3.25 -20.49
C GLU A 150 5.66 -4.66 -19.93
N THR A 151 6.45 -5.12 -18.97
CA THR A 151 6.21 -6.38 -18.25
C THR A 151 4.90 -6.31 -17.47
N GLY A 152 4.68 -5.21 -16.74
CA GLY A 152 3.44 -4.99 -15.98
C GLY A 152 2.20 -4.97 -16.87
N VAL A 153 2.26 -4.33 -18.05
CA VAL A 153 1.18 -4.33 -19.04
C VAL A 153 0.87 -5.75 -19.53
N ARG A 154 1.90 -6.52 -19.90
CA ARG A 154 1.73 -7.90 -20.35
C ARG A 154 1.10 -8.78 -19.27
N LEU A 155 1.62 -8.72 -18.04
CA LEU A 155 1.09 -9.47 -16.89
C LEU A 155 -0.35 -9.06 -16.55
N SER A 156 -0.67 -7.78 -16.68
CA SER A 156 -2.02 -7.26 -16.47
C SER A 156 -3.03 -7.88 -17.47
N ARG A 157 -2.65 -8.04 -18.74
CA ARG A 157 -3.50 -8.70 -19.74
C ARG A 157 -3.79 -10.16 -19.38
N GLU A 158 -2.81 -10.89 -18.86
CA GLU A 158 -3.00 -12.27 -18.41
C GLU A 158 -3.97 -12.39 -17.21
N LEU A 159 -4.16 -11.29 -16.47
CA LEU A 159 -5.07 -11.19 -15.33
C LEU A 159 -6.48 -10.67 -15.69
N ALA A 160 -6.78 -10.42 -16.96
CA ALA A 160 -8.08 -9.85 -17.35
C ALA A 160 -9.29 -10.64 -16.79
N TRP A 161 -9.15 -11.95 -16.63
CA TRP A 161 -10.17 -12.85 -16.08
C TRP A 161 -10.63 -12.48 -14.66
N ILE A 162 -9.82 -11.79 -13.84
CA ILE A 162 -10.23 -11.42 -12.48
C ILE A 162 -11.44 -10.48 -12.45
N GLY A 163 -11.59 -9.66 -13.50
CA GLY A 163 -12.71 -8.74 -13.65
C GLY A 163 -14.04 -9.39 -14.08
N GLU A 164 -14.00 -10.63 -14.54
CA GLU A 164 -15.21 -11.35 -14.99
C GLU A 164 -16.17 -11.57 -13.82
N GLY A 165 -17.41 -11.12 -13.97
CA GLY A 165 -18.42 -11.15 -12.92
C GLY A 165 -18.19 -10.17 -11.75
N ARG A 166 -17.12 -9.33 -11.78
CA ARG A 166 -16.79 -8.36 -10.74
C ARG A 166 -16.82 -6.90 -11.23
N GLY A 167 -17.47 -6.64 -12.36
CA GLY A 167 -17.66 -5.30 -12.92
C GLY A 167 -16.43 -4.70 -13.59
N SER A 168 -15.25 -4.80 -13.01
CA SER A 168 -14.00 -4.34 -13.62
C SER A 168 -12.79 -5.03 -12.98
N MET A 169 -11.68 -5.03 -13.71
CA MET A 169 -10.40 -5.52 -13.17
C MET A 169 -9.93 -4.69 -11.97
N ALA A 170 -10.17 -3.38 -11.96
CA ALA A 170 -9.83 -2.52 -10.83
C ALA A 170 -10.62 -2.88 -9.57
N ALA A 171 -11.95 -3.06 -9.69
CA ALA A 171 -12.80 -3.48 -8.58
C ALA A 171 -12.36 -4.85 -8.04
N ALA A 172 -12.09 -5.80 -8.94
CA ALA A 172 -11.58 -7.12 -8.58
C ALA A 172 -10.23 -7.05 -7.84
N ALA A 173 -9.29 -6.21 -8.31
CA ALA A 173 -7.99 -6.04 -7.67
C ALA A 173 -8.11 -5.46 -6.24
N ILE A 174 -9.00 -4.50 -6.03
CA ILE A 174 -9.30 -3.97 -4.69
C ILE A 174 -9.98 -5.05 -3.84
N ARG A 175 -10.97 -5.76 -4.38
CA ARG A 175 -11.66 -6.85 -3.69
C ARG A 175 -10.68 -7.94 -3.23
N TRP A 176 -9.75 -8.35 -4.09
CA TRP A 176 -8.73 -9.33 -3.74
C TRP A 176 -7.92 -8.93 -2.50
N ILE A 177 -7.59 -7.65 -2.35
CA ILE A 177 -6.89 -7.15 -1.16
C ILE A 177 -7.79 -7.24 0.07
N LEU A 178 -9.08 -6.87 -0.07
CA LEU A 178 -10.07 -6.92 1.01
C LEU A 178 -10.41 -8.35 1.44
N ASP A 179 -10.21 -9.35 0.57
CA ASP A 179 -10.38 -10.76 0.92
C ASP A 179 -9.28 -11.29 1.85
N ASN A 180 -8.17 -10.55 2.03
CA ASN A 180 -7.15 -10.93 2.99
C ASN A 180 -7.59 -10.53 4.41
N PRO A 181 -7.78 -11.50 5.35
CA PRO A 181 -8.35 -11.24 6.66
C PRO A 181 -7.46 -10.38 7.57
N HIS A 182 -6.19 -10.17 7.21
CA HIS A 182 -5.26 -9.36 7.97
C HIS A 182 -5.19 -7.90 7.49
N VAL A 183 -5.84 -7.56 6.38
CA VAL A 183 -5.89 -6.18 5.88
C VAL A 183 -7.02 -5.43 6.57
N SER A 184 -6.68 -4.30 7.19
CA SER A 184 -7.65 -3.44 7.88
C SER A 184 -8.29 -2.40 6.96
N CYS A 185 -7.52 -1.91 5.97
CA CYS A 185 -7.98 -0.86 5.07
C CYS A 185 -7.18 -0.89 3.76
N VAL A 186 -7.85 -0.51 2.66
CA VAL A 186 -7.22 -0.26 1.36
C VAL A 186 -7.33 1.22 1.06
N ILE A 187 -6.26 1.86 0.59
CA ILE A 187 -6.22 3.28 0.26
C ILE A 187 -5.98 3.49 -1.25
N PRO A 188 -7.01 3.33 -2.09
CA PRO A 188 -6.92 3.57 -3.52
C PRO A 188 -6.85 5.07 -3.84
N GLY A 189 -6.07 5.43 -4.87
CA GLY A 189 -6.05 6.79 -5.39
C GLY A 189 -7.29 7.10 -6.24
N PHE A 190 -7.70 8.38 -6.28
CA PHE A 190 -8.79 8.87 -7.12
C PHE A 190 -8.60 10.34 -7.48
N LYS A 191 -9.13 10.75 -8.62
CA LYS A 191 -9.13 12.14 -9.11
C LYS A 191 -10.56 12.65 -9.38
N THR A 192 -11.56 11.77 -9.45
CA THR A 192 -12.96 12.12 -9.78
C THR A 192 -13.91 11.42 -8.82
N VAL A 193 -15.13 11.97 -8.68
CA VAL A 193 -16.20 11.37 -7.88
C VAL A 193 -16.53 9.96 -8.35
N SER A 194 -16.60 9.73 -9.66
CA SER A 194 -16.88 8.41 -10.22
C SER A 194 -15.80 7.37 -9.86
N GLN A 195 -14.54 7.78 -9.69
CA GLN A 195 -13.49 6.89 -9.20
C GLN A 195 -13.66 6.57 -7.71
N VAL A 196 -14.12 7.51 -6.89
CA VAL A 196 -14.46 7.26 -5.49
C VAL A 196 -15.58 6.22 -5.40
N GLU A 197 -16.67 6.43 -6.14
CA GLU A 197 -17.82 5.52 -6.19
C GLU A 197 -17.41 4.12 -6.65
N ALA A 198 -16.60 4.03 -7.72
CA ALA A 198 -16.10 2.76 -8.24
C ALA A 198 -15.16 2.04 -7.24
N ASN A 199 -14.33 2.78 -6.51
CA ASN A 199 -13.46 2.22 -5.48
C ASN A 199 -14.26 1.70 -4.29
N LEU A 200 -15.31 2.41 -3.85
CA LEU A 200 -16.20 1.98 -2.77
C LEU A 200 -17.00 0.74 -3.18
N ALA A 201 -17.55 0.72 -4.39
CA ALA A 201 -18.29 -0.42 -4.91
C ALA A 201 -17.46 -1.73 -4.98
N ALA A 202 -16.13 -1.63 -4.96
CA ALA A 202 -15.27 -2.81 -4.90
C ALA A 202 -15.48 -3.65 -3.62
N ALA A 203 -15.99 -3.07 -2.54
CA ALA A 203 -16.32 -3.80 -1.33
C ALA A 203 -17.52 -4.75 -1.50
N ASP A 204 -18.40 -4.46 -2.44
CA ASP A 204 -19.65 -5.19 -2.68
C ASP A 204 -19.53 -6.26 -3.78
N VAL A 205 -18.38 -6.31 -4.50
CA VAL A 205 -18.20 -7.35 -5.53
C VAL A 205 -17.94 -8.72 -4.90
N ALA A 206 -18.25 -9.78 -5.66
CA ALA A 206 -18.06 -11.15 -5.19
C ALA A 206 -16.61 -11.43 -4.77
N PRO A 207 -16.39 -12.04 -3.60
CA PRO A 207 -15.07 -12.44 -3.14
C PRO A 207 -14.44 -13.48 -4.08
N PHE A 208 -13.13 -13.60 -4.00
CA PHE A 208 -12.41 -14.64 -4.72
C PHE A 208 -12.59 -15.99 -4.02
N SER A 209 -12.90 -17.01 -4.80
CA SER A 209 -12.88 -18.40 -4.31
C SER A 209 -11.46 -18.83 -3.95
N GLU A 210 -11.32 -19.88 -3.15
CA GLU A 210 -10.02 -20.41 -2.77
C GLU A 210 -9.18 -20.87 -3.98
N ALA A 211 -9.83 -21.43 -5.00
CA ALA A 211 -9.19 -21.81 -6.25
C ALA A 211 -8.63 -20.58 -7.03
N GLU A 212 -9.38 -19.50 -7.10
CA GLU A 212 -8.92 -18.25 -7.71
C GLU A 212 -7.77 -17.62 -6.91
N GLN A 213 -7.86 -17.62 -5.59
CA GLN A 213 -6.78 -17.17 -4.71
C GLN A 213 -5.50 -18.01 -4.90
N ALA A 214 -5.63 -19.33 -5.00
CA ALA A 214 -4.50 -20.22 -5.28
C ALA A 214 -3.88 -19.91 -6.65
N ARG A 215 -4.71 -19.73 -7.69
CA ARG A 215 -4.25 -19.35 -9.03
C ARG A 215 -3.49 -18.01 -9.03
N LEU A 216 -3.94 -17.03 -8.25
CA LEU A 216 -3.27 -15.73 -8.13
C LEU A 216 -1.95 -15.84 -7.36
N ARG A 217 -1.86 -16.67 -6.34
CA ARG A 217 -0.58 -16.95 -5.64
C ARG A 217 0.41 -17.64 -6.58
N GLU A 218 -0.02 -18.64 -7.33
CA GLU A 218 0.82 -19.31 -8.33
C GLU A 218 1.29 -18.36 -9.43
N PHE A 219 0.37 -17.53 -9.97
CA PHE A 219 0.71 -16.51 -10.95
C PHE A 219 1.78 -15.56 -10.43
N TYR A 220 1.63 -15.06 -9.20
CA TYR A 220 2.63 -14.23 -8.56
C TYR A 220 3.98 -14.94 -8.43
N ALA A 221 4.00 -16.16 -7.91
CA ALA A 221 5.22 -16.92 -7.67
C ALA A 221 5.99 -17.24 -8.95
N LEU A 222 5.27 -17.61 -10.03
CA LEU A 222 5.89 -18.11 -11.27
C LEU A 222 6.16 -17.00 -12.30
N LYS A 223 5.40 -15.90 -12.29
CA LYS A 223 5.44 -14.91 -13.37
C LYS A 223 5.76 -13.49 -12.94
N VAL A 224 5.60 -13.16 -11.66
CA VAL A 224 5.68 -11.76 -11.21
C VAL A 224 6.88 -11.50 -10.33
N ARG A 225 7.09 -12.34 -9.31
CA ARG A 225 8.06 -12.13 -8.22
C ARG A 225 9.44 -11.71 -8.71
N ASP A 226 10.00 -12.42 -9.69
CA ASP A 226 11.36 -12.20 -10.18
C ASP A 226 11.52 -10.92 -11.02
N HIS A 227 10.43 -10.27 -11.39
CA HIS A 227 10.45 -9.00 -12.10
C HIS A 227 10.35 -7.78 -11.19
N ILE A 228 10.05 -7.97 -9.91
CA ILE A 228 9.91 -6.85 -8.97
C ILE A 228 11.29 -6.29 -8.62
N ARG A 229 11.46 -5.01 -8.84
CA ARG A 229 12.69 -4.26 -8.56
C ARG A 229 12.58 -3.57 -7.20
N GLY A 230 13.74 -3.32 -6.58
CA GLY A 230 13.85 -2.65 -5.29
C GLY A 230 13.51 -3.54 -4.09
N PRO A 231 13.66 -3.01 -2.88
CA PRO A 231 13.29 -3.71 -1.66
C PRO A 231 11.78 -3.92 -1.56
N TYR A 232 11.36 -5.11 -1.07
CA TYR A 232 9.96 -5.39 -0.76
C TYR A 232 9.77 -6.61 0.15
#